data_a8fdd8a1e29669b848f2d505f77d68c8
#
_entry.id   a8fdd8a1e29669b848f2d505f77d68c8
#
_cell.length_a   1.000
_cell.length_b   1.000
_cell.length_c   1.000
_cell.angle_alpha   90.00
_cell.angle_beta   90.00
_cell.angle_gamma   90.00
#
_symmetry.space_group_name_H-M   'P 1'
#
loop_
_entity.id
_entity.type
_entity.pdbx_description
1 polymer ?
#
loop_
_entity_poly.entity_id
_entity_poly.type
_entity_poly.pdbx_seq_one_letter_code
_entity_poly.pdbx_strand_id
1 'polypeptide(L)'
;GEAQLEKTLELAGLRRGEHYDAQVTIKDERGDRHLPDFVIRLPEGKNLIIDSKVSLVDYERAVTAETDAERATALEAHARAVKNHIDALSAKDYANLPGMESPDFVLMFMPVEPAYIEVMRSQRELFNHGYQKNVVLVSHTTLMPILRTVANLWMIEHSNREAREISERAGD
;
A
#
# COMPACT_ATOMS: atom_id res chain seq x y z
N GLY A 1 -3.11 2.26 12.48
CA GLY A 1 -3.07 1.92 11.06
C GLY A 1 -2.00 0.89 10.71
N GLU A 2 -0.78 1.06 11.20
CA GLU A 2 0.33 0.14 10.89
C GLU A 2 0.11 -1.26 11.46
N ALA A 3 -0.42 -1.38 12.66
CA ALA A 3 -0.70 -2.68 13.28
C ALA A 3 -1.76 -3.48 12.50
N GLN A 4 -2.78 -2.80 11.99
CA GLN A 4 -3.80 -3.45 11.16
C GLN A 4 -3.26 -3.87 9.81
N LEU A 5 -2.39 -3.05 9.22
CA LEU A 5 -1.73 -3.38 7.96
C LEU A 5 -0.83 -4.61 8.12
N GLU A 6 -0.05 -4.68 9.20
CA GLU A 6 0.80 -5.85 9.45
C GLU A 6 -0.04 -7.12 9.65
N LYS A 7 -1.16 -7.03 10.37
CA LYS A 7 -2.11 -8.15 10.48
C LYS A 7 -2.60 -8.63 9.11
N THR A 8 -2.91 -7.69 8.23
CA THR A 8 -3.35 -8.01 6.87
C THR A 8 -2.25 -8.74 6.10
N LEU A 9 -1.00 -8.31 6.23
CA LEU A 9 0.15 -8.97 5.62
C LEU A 9 0.31 -10.41 6.13
N GLU A 10 0.23 -10.60 7.44
CA GLU A 10 0.33 -11.93 8.07
C GLU A 10 -0.80 -12.86 7.64
N LEU A 11 -2.04 -12.35 7.57
CA LEU A 11 -3.19 -13.13 7.10
C LEU A 11 -3.03 -13.60 5.65
N ALA A 12 -2.35 -12.83 4.83
CA ALA A 12 -2.07 -13.20 3.44
C ALA A 12 -0.96 -14.24 3.31
N GLY A 13 -0.30 -14.61 4.41
CA GLY A 13 0.79 -15.59 4.43
C GLY A 13 2.18 -14.99 4.27
N LEU A 14 2.31 -13.68 4.41
CA LEU A 14 3.61 -13.00 4.31
C LEU A 14 4.25 -12.88 5.69
N ARG A 15 5.58 -13.00 5.76
CA ARG A 15 6.34 -12.94 7.01
C ARG A 15 7.30 -11.76 7.02
N ARG A 16 7.33 -11.06 8.16
CA ARG A 16 8.27 -9.98 8.37
C ARG A 16 9.71 -10.48 8.29
N GLY A 17 10.57 -9.72 7.64
CA GLY A 17 11.97 -10.08 7.43
C GLY A 17 12.21 -10.96 6.20
N GLU A 18 11.27 -11.83 5.87
CA GLU A 18 11.35 -12.70 4.70
C GLU A 18 10.68 -12.07 3.48
N HIS A 19 9.42 -11.62 3.64
CA HIS A 19 8.60 -11.11 2.56
C HIS A 19 8.41 -9.59 2.61
N TYR A 20 8.52 -8.99 3.78
CA TYR A 20 8.37 -7.55 3.93
C TYR A 20 9.21 -7.02 5.09
N ASP A 21 9.50 -5.73 5.05
CA ASP A 21 10.10 -4.98 6.14
C ASP A 21 9.24 -3.76 6.47
N ALA A 22 9.25 -3.36 7.74
CA ALA A 22 8.55 -2.17 8.23
C ALA A 22 9.53 -1.03 8.46
N GLN A 23 9.10 0.19 8.13
CA GLN A 23 9.81 1.44 8.41
C GLN A 23 11.27 1.44 7.93
N VAL A 24 11.46 0.97 6.70
CA VAL A 24 12.80 0.97 6.07
C VAL A 24 13.18 2.40 5.72
N THR A 25 14.39 2.82 6.11
CA THR A 25 14.92 4.12 5.71
C THR A 25 15.58 4.00 4.34
N ILE A 26 15.10 4.78 3.36
CA ILE A 26 15.66 4.85 2.02
C ILE A 26 16.17 6.27 1.80
N LYS A 27 17.44 6.41 1.44
CA LYS A 27 18.03 7.71 1.09
C LYS A 27 17.97 7.90 -0.41
N ASP A 28 17.53 9.08 -0.86
CA ASP A 28 17.57 9.46 -2.26
C ASP A 28 18.95 9.97 -2.67
N GLU A 29 19.11 10.37 -3.92
CA GLU A 29 20.37 10.87 -4.46
C GLU A 29 20.84 12.16 -3.79
N ARG A 30 19.92 12.92 -3.19
CA ARG A 30 20.18 14.16 -2.46
C ARG A 30 20.54 13.91 -0.99
N GLY A 31 20.44 12.66 -0.54
CA GLY A 31 20.64 12.29 0.86
C GLY A 31 19.41 12.45 1.73
N ASP A 32 18.26 12.82 1.17
CA ASP A 32 16.99 12.91 1.89
C ASP A 32 16.47 11.53 2.25
N ARG A 33 15.92 11.42 3.45
CA ARG A 33 15.39 10.17 3.96
C ARG A 33 13.93 10.00 3.62
N HIS A 34 13.58 8.80 3.14
CA HIS A 34 12.21 8.39 2.88
C HIS A 34 11.91 7.15 3.73
N LEU A 35 10.79 7.19 4.48
CA LEU A 35 10.40 6.11 5.39
C LEU A 35 9.00 5.59 5.02
N PRO A 36 8.91 4.74 3.99
CA PRO A 36 7.64 4.06 3.75
C PRO A 36 7.27 3.17 4.94
N ASP A 37 5.98 3.02 5.22
CA ASP A 37 5.54 2.18 6.35
C ASP A 37 5.93 0.73 6.15
N PHE A 38 5.71 0.19 4.94
CA PHE A 38 6.08 -1.17 4.60
C PHE A 38 6.65 -1.24 3.19
N VAL A 39 7.65 -2.08 3.03
CA VAL A 39 8.22 -2.46 1.74
C VAL A 39 8.03 -3.96 1.60
N ILE A 40 7.25 -4.39 0.61
CA ILE A 40 6.98 -5.79 0.32
C ILE A 40 7.91 -6.24 -0.80
N ARG A 41 8.63 -7.34 -0.59
CA ARG A 41 9.51 -7.91 -1.61
C ARG A 41 8.70 -8.72 -2.60
N LEU A 42 9.00 -8.51 -3.88
CA LEU A 42 8.48 -9.30 -4.98
C LEU A 42 9.63 -10.14 -5.55
N PRO A 43 9.35 -11.25 -6.24
CA PRO A 43 10.40 -11.99 -6.95
C PRO A 43 11.15 -11.09 -7.92
N GLU A 44 12.38 -11.48 -8.27
CA GLU A 44 13.27 -10.75 -9.18
C GLU A 44 13.78 -9.41 -8.64
N GLY A 45 13.83 -9.27 -7.31
CA GLY A 45 14.38 -8.07 -6.67
C GLY A 45 13.47 -6.85 -6.71
N LYS A 46 12.21 -7.01 -7.12
CA LYS A 46 11.23 -5.91 -7.15
C LYS A 46 10.63 -5.69 -5.77
N ASN A 47 10.10 -4.50 -5.55
CA ASN A 47 9.50 -4.11 -4.27
C ASN A 47 8.17 -3.38 -4.49
N LEU A 48 7.24 -3.58 -3.57
CA LEU A 48 5.96 -2.89 -3.53
C LEU A 48 5.87 -2.10 -2.23
N ILE A 49 5.61 -0.80 -2.34
CA ILE A 49 5.53 0.09 -1.17
C ILE A 49 4.09 0.28 -0.76
N ILE A 50 3.84 0.20 0.55
CA ILE A 50 2.54 0.52 1.14
C ILE A 50 2.74 1.60 2.22
N ASP A 51 1.91 2.63 2.16
CA ASP A 51 1.85 3.69 3.16
C ASP A 51 0.45 3.71 3.80
N SER A 52 0.37 3.93 5.12
CA SER A 52 -0.90 3.86 5.86
C SER A 52 -1.22 5.11 6.68
N LYS A 53 -0.56 6.22 6.44
CA LYS A 53 -0.61 7.42 7.30
C LYS A 53 -1.72 8.42 6.99
N VAL A 54 -2.79 8.01 6.33
CA VAL A 54 -3.91 8.92 6.06
C VAL A 54 -4.66 9.28 7.35
N SER A 55 -4.98 10.57 7.51
CA SER A 55 -5.77 11.02 8.66
C SER A 55 -7.24 10.62 8.53
N LEU A 56 -7.81 10.09 9.61
CA LEU A 56 -9.23 9.72 9.70
C LEU A 56 -10.03 10.62 10.63
N VAL A 57 -9.45 11.72 11.11
CA VAL A 57 -10.08 12.64 12.06
C VAL A 57 -11.40 13.19 11.52
N ASP A 58 -11.41 13.63 10.26
CA ASP A 58 -12.61 14.19 9.65
C ASP A 58 -13.67 13.12 9.38
N TYR A 59 -13.27 11.89 9.09
CA TYR A 59 -14.21 10.78 8.97
C TYR A 59 -14.88 10.48 10.33
N GLU A 60 -14.12 10.46 11.42
CA GLU A 60 -14.66 10.28 12.77
C GLU A 60 -15.65 11.39 13.14
N ARG A 61 -15.36 12.64 12.77
CA ARG A 61 -16.28 13.76 12.92
C ARG A 61 -17.57 13.56 12.14
N ALA A 62 -17.49 13.01 10.93
CA ALA A 62 -18.67 12.71 10.13
C ALA A 62 -19.55 11.65 10.79
N VAL A 63 -18.94 10.61 11.35
CA VAL A 63 -19.67 9.52 12.04
C VAL A 63 -20.40 10.03 13.28
N THR A 64 -19.83 10.99 14.01
CA THR A 64 -20.40 11.54 15.24
C THR A 64 -21.24 12.81 15.00
N ALA A 65 -21.39 13.25 13.76
CA ALA A 65 -22.14 14.45 13.42
C ALA A 65 -23.62 14.29 13.80
N GLU A 66 -24.19 15.35 14.38
CA GLU A 66 -25.59 15.36 14.82
C GLU A 66 -26.54 15.80 13.72
N THR A 67 -26.06 16.53 12.71
CA THR A 67 -26.85 17.02 11.58
C THR A 67 -26.29 16.55 10.25
N ASP A 68 -27.15 16.52 9.23
CA ASP A 68 -26.72 16.20 7.86
C ASP A 68 -25.73 17.21 7.30
N ALA A 69 -25.91 18.49 7.65
CA ALA A 69 -25.00 19.55 7.23
C ALA A 69 -23.60 19.39 7.83
N GLU A 70 -23.51 19.07 9.10
CA GLU A 70 -22.23 18.80 9.77
C GLU A 70 -21.55 17.57 9.17
N ARG A 71 -22.32 16.52 8.90
CA ARG A 71 -21.80 15.30 8.27
C ARG A 71 -21.23 15.60 6.89
N ALA A 72 -21.96 16.34 6.07
CA ALA A 72 -21.52 16.70 4.72
C ALA A 72 -20.21 17.50 4.76
N THR A 73 -20.12 18.46 5.68
CA THR A 73 -18.90 19.27 5.84
C THR A 73 -17.71 18.40 6.26
N ALA A 74 -17.93 17.47 7.20
CA ALA A 74 -16.87 16.57 7.68
C ALA A 74 -16.44 15.60 6.58
N LEU A 75 -17.36 15.08 5.76
CA LEU A 75 -17.03 14.20 4.63
C LEU A 75 -16.25 14.93 3.53
N GLU A 76 -16.57 16.20 3.27
CA GLU A 76 -15.78 17.02 2.33
C GLU A 76 -14.36 17.24 2.85
N ALA A 77 -14.22 17.49 4.15
CA ALA A 77 -12.92 17.64 4.79
C ALA A 77 -12.11 16.32 4.71
N HIS A 78 -12.78 15.18 4.93
CA HIS A 78 -12.16 13.87 4.81
C HIS A 78 -11.65 13.62 3.38
N ALA A 79 -12.46 13.90 2.37
CA ALA A 79 -12.07 13.76 0.97
C ALA A 79 -10.85 14.65 0.64
N ARG A 80 -10.82 15.86 1.19
CA ARG A 80 -9.70 16.79 1.01
C ARG A 80 -8.43 16.28 1.67
N ALA A 81 -8.55 15.72 2.88
CA ALA A 81 -7.42 15.11 3.59
C ALA A 81 -6.85 13.93 2.80
N VAL A 82 -7.70 13.07 2.24
CA VAL A 82 -7.29 11.96 1.39
C VAL A 82 -6.56 12.46 0.14
N LYS A 83 -7.11 13.47 -0.53
CA LYS A 83 -6.48 14.07 -1.72
C LYS A 83 -5.11 14.64 -1.40
N ASN A 84 -4.99 15.39 -0.31
CA ASN A 84 -3.73 15.97 0.11
C ASN A 84 -2.69 14.89 0.42
N HIS A 85 -3.11 13.79 1.03
CA HIS A 85 -2.21 12.68 1.31
C HIS A 85 -1.75 11.98 0.04
N ILE A 86 -2.64 11.80 -0.92
CA ILE A 86 -2.28 11.27 -2.25
C ILE A 86 -1.20 12.14 -2.90
N ASP A 87 -1.41 13.46 -2.92
CA ASP A 87 -0.48 14.39 -3.53
C ASP A 87 0.88 14.39 -2.82
N ALA A 88 0.88 14.36 -1.50
CA ALA A 88 2.10 14.28 -0.70
C ALA A 88 2.85 12.98 -0.96
N LEU A 89 2.13 11.86 -1.03
CA LEU A 89 2.72 10.54 -1.27
C LEU A 89 3.29 10.45 -2.69
N SER A 90 2.57 10.98 -3.67
CA SER A 90 3.05 11.05 -5.05
C SER A 90 4.35 11.86 -5.17
N ALA A 91 4.46 12.96 -4.43
CA ALA A 91 5.63 13.83 -4.45
C ALA A 91 6.89 13.16 -3.91
N LYS A 92 6.75 12.12 -3.07
CA LYS A 92 7.90 11.37 -2.54
C LYS A 92 8.58 10.49 -3.58
N ASP A 93 7.88 10.16 -4.67
CA ASP A 93 8.41 9.42 -5.82
C ASP A 93 9.19 8.15 -5.44
N TYR A 94 8.60 7.33 -4.59
CA TYR A 94 9.24 6.11 -4.08
C TYR A 94 9.69 5.14 -5.19
N ALA A 95 8.98 5.09 -6.31
CA ALA A 95 9.30 4.17 -7.41
C ALA A 95 10.67 4.45 -8.04
N ASN A 96 11.16 5.68 -7.96
CA ASN A 96 12.43 6.11 -8.55
C ASN A 96 13.57 6.20 -7.53
N LEU A 97 13.38 5.69 -6.31
CA LEU A 97 14.44 5.69 -5.31
C LEU A 97 15.53 4.67 -5.65
N PRO A 98 16.83 5.00 -5.36
CA PRO A 98 17.94 4.08 -5.61
C PRO A 98 17.76 2.74 -4.90
N GLY A 99 18.05 1.64 -5.61
CA GLY A 99 17.91 0.28 -5.06
C GLY A 99 16.48 -0.21 -4.94
N MET A 100 15.51 0.59 -5.36
CA MET A 100 14.10 0.26 -5.31
C MET A 100 13.58 -0.01 -6.71
N GLU A 101 13.70 -1.25 -7.18
CA GLU A 101 13.03 -1.69 -8.39
C GLU A 101 11.59 -2.03 -8.03
N SER A 102 10.68 -1.05 -8.11
CA SER A 102 9.29 -1.25 -7.75
C SER A 102 8.37 -1.07 -8.96
N PRO A 103 7.13 -1.62 -8.91
CA PRO A 103 6.10 -1.20 -9.84
C PRO A 103 5.93 0.32 -9.80
N ASP A 104 5.44 0.89 -10.88
CA ASP A 104 5.28 2.34 -11.03
C ASP A 104 4.20 2.93 -10.11
N PHE A 105 3.78 2.22 -9.07
CA PHE A 105 2.73 2.69 -8.16
C PHE A 105 3.05 2.35 -6.70
N VAL A 106 2.45 3.13 -5.81
CA VAL A 106 2.49 2.95 -4.35
C VAL A 106 1.08 2.71 -3.86
N LEU A 107 0.92 1.78 -2.92
CA LEU A 107 -0.38 1.51 -2.30
C LEU A 107 -0.58 2.44 -1.09
N MET A 108 -1.72 3.10 -1.05
CA MET A 108 -2.14 3.92 0.09
C MET A 108 -3.24 3.17 0.84
N PHE A 109 -2.90 2.67 2.03
CA PHE A 109 -3.79 1.83 2.82
C PHE A 109 -4.65 2.66 3.77
N MET A 110 -5.95 2.50 3.66
CA MET A 110 -6.92 3.12 4.58
C MET A 110 -7.40 2.05 5.57
N PRO A 111 -7.07 2.18 6.87
CA PRO A 111 -7.28 1.11 7.85
C PRO A 111 -8.74 0.90 8.26
N VAL A 112 -9.61 1.87 7.98
CA VAL A 112 -11.03 1.81 8.32
C VAL A 112 -11.85 1.59 7.06
N GLU A 113 -12.40 0.40 6.91
CA GLU A 113 -13.16 0.00 5.71
C GLU A 113 -14.29 0.96 5.37
N PRO A 114 -15.17 1.38 6.32
CA PRO A 114 -16.22 2.34 6.01
C PRO A 114 -15.71 3.68 5.49
N ALA A 115 -14.56 4.16 5.95
CA ALA A 115 -13.96 5.39 5.44
C ALA A 115 -13.52 5.25 3.98
N TYR A 116 -12.96 4.09 3.63
CA TYR A 116 -12.59 3.75 2.27
C TYR A 116 -13.84 3.68 1.36
N ILE A 117 -14.86 2.96 1.80
CA ILE A 117 -16.12 2.81 1.06
C ILE A 117 -16.75 4.17 0.80
N GLU A 118 -16.75 5.06 1.79
CA GLU A 118 -17.33 6.40 1.66
C GLU A 118 -16.63 7.20 0.57
N VAL A 119 -15.30 7.17 0.51
CA VAL A 119 -14.53 7.82 -0.55
C VAL A 119 -14.87 7.23 -1.91
N MET A 120 -14.92 5.91 -2.04
CA MET A 120 -15.23 5.24 -3.30
C MET A 120 -16.64 5.53 -3.78
N ARG A 121 -17.59 5.67 -2.85
CA ARG A 121 -18.99 5.93 -3.16
C ARG A 121 -19.25 7.38 -3.56
N SER A 122 -18.71 8.33 -2.78
CA SER A 122 -19.03 9.75 -2.91
C SER A 122 -18.01 10.56 -3.69
N GLN A 123 -16.77 10.07 -3.79
CA GLN A 123 -15.64 10.81 -4.39
C GLN A 123 -14.83 9.90 -5.32
N ARG A 124 -15.47 9.33 -6.31
CA ARG A 124 -14.82 8.43 -7.28
C ARG A 124 -13.61 9.04 -7.96
N GLU A 125 -13.63 10.35 -8.16
CA GLU A 125 -12.54 11.10 -8.77
C GLU A 125 -11.25 11.00 -7.94
N LEU A 126 -11.35 10.79 -6.63
CA LEU A 126 -10.17 10.64 -5.78
C LEU A 126 -9.37 9.38 -6.12
N PHE A 127 -10.05 8.26 -6.37
CA PHE A 127 -9.36 7.05 -6.81
C PHE A 127 -8.63 7.31 -8.13
N ASN A 128 -9.29 7.90 -9.10
CA ASN A 128 -8.71 8.23 -10.40
C ASN A 128 -7.56 9.24 -10.28
N HIS A 129 -7.73 10.25 -9.42
CA HIS A 129 -6.68 11.22 -9.14
C HIS A 129 -5.41 10.54 -8.64
N GLY A 130 -5.55 9.63 -7.67
CA GLY A 130 -4.42 8.86 -7.16
C GLY A 130 -3.83 7.94 -8.23
N TYR A 131 -4.67 7.22 -8.94
CA TYR A 131 -4.24 6.29 -9.98
C TYR A 131 -3.40 6.99 -11.05
N GLN A 132 -3.80 8.18 -11.49
CA GLN A 132 -3.03 8.99 -12.45
C GLN A 132 -1.68 9.46 -11.89
N LYS A 133 -1.57 9.55 -10.57
CA LYS A 133 -0.32 9.92 -9.88
C LYS A 133 0.45 8.71 -9.35
N ASN A 134 0.08 7.53 -9.80
CA ASN A 134 0.68 6.25 -9.39
C ASN A 134 0.53 5.95 -7.89
N VAL A 135 -0.58 6.41 -7.30
CA VAL A 135 -0.99 6.10 -5.94
C VAL A 135 -2.34 5.39 -5.99
N VAL A 136 -2.39 4.14 -5.52
CA VAL A 136 -3.60 3.32 -5.54
C VAL A 136 -4.18 3.21 -4.14
N LEU A 137 -5.41 3.69 -3.97
CA LEU A 137 -6.13 3.58 -2.70
C LEU A 137 -6.58 2.15 -2.48
N VAL A 138 -6.25 1.59 -1.33
CA VAL A 138 -6.64 0.24 -0.93
C VAL A 138 -7.14 0.22 0.50
N SER A 139 -7.97 -0.78 0.81
CA SER A 139 -8.39 -1.10 2.16
C SER A 139 -7.97 -2.54 2.48
N HIS A 140 -8.36 -3.05 3.65
CA HIS A 140 -8.12 -4.45 4.00
C HIS A 140 -8.67 -5.40 2.92
N THR A 141 -9.91 -5.21 2.50
CA THR A 141 -10.55 -6.12 1.54
C THR A 141 -10.00 -6.02 0.13
N THR A 142 -9.58 -4.85 -0.31
CA THR A 142 -9.00 -4.68 -1.65
C THR A 142 -7.50 -4.98 -1.69
N LEU A 143 -6.82 -4.88 -0.56
CA LEU A 143 -5.40 -5.24 -0.45
C LEU A 143 -5.19 -6.75 -0.39
N MET A 144 -6.08 -7.50 0.26
CA MET A 144 -5.92 -8.96 0.44
C MET A 144 -5.67 -9.72 -0.86
N PRO A 145 -6.44 -9.50 -1.96
CA PRO A 145 -6.17 -10.18 -3.23
C PRO A 145 -4.79 -9.85 -3.80
N ILE A 146 -4.32 -8.63 -3.64
CA ILE A 146 -2.99 -8.21 -4.08
C ILE A 146 -1.93 -8.99 -3.32
N LEU A 147 -2.05 -9.04 -2.00
CA LEU A 147 -1.09 -9.75 -1.15
C LEU A 147 -1.10 -11.26 -1.38
N ARG A 148 -2.26 -11.84 -1.64
CA ARG A 148 -2.37 -13.25 -2.01
C ARG A 148 -1.66 -13.53 -3.32
N THR A 149 -1.76 -12.63 -4.28
CA THR A 149 -1.03 -12.71 -5.54
C THR A 149 0.48 -12.68 -5.30
N VAL A 150 0.96 -11.79 -4.41
CA VAL A 150 2.38 -11.73 -4.02
C VAL A 150 2.83 -13.06 -3.41
N ALA A 151 2.05 -13.59 -2.47
CA ALA A 151 2.37 -14.88 -1.84
C ALA A 151 2.44 -16.01 -2.88
N ASN A 152 1.51 -16.03 -3.84
CA ASN A 152 1.52 -17.02 -4.92
C ASN A 152 2.73 -16.87 -5.83
N LEU A 153 3.16 -15.65 -6.12
CA LEU A 153 4.39 -15.41 -6.90
C LEU A 153 5.61 -16.02 -6.22
N TRP A 154 5.71 -15.91 -4.90
CA TRP A 154 6.81 -16.53 -4.15
C TRP A 154 6.73 -18.06 -4.19
N MET A 155 5.55 -18.64 -4.13
CA MET A 155 5.37 -20.09 -4.26
C MET A 155 5.80 -20.59 -5.64
N ILE A 156 5.44 -19.88 -6.69
CA ILE A 156 5.84 -20.19 -8.07
C ILE A 156 7.35 -20.08 -8.22
N GLU A 157 7.96 -19.02 -7.72
CA GLU A 157 9.42 -18.83 -7.75
C GLU A 157 10.15 -19.96 -7.04
N HIS A 158 9.66 -20.37 -5.87
CA HIS A 158 10.23 -21.49 -5.11
C HIS A 158 10.14 -22.80 -5.89
N SER A 159 8.99 -23.11 -6.48
CA SER A 159 8.79 -24.30 -7.30
C SER A 159 9.68 -24.31 -8.54
N ASN A 160 9.83 -23.17 -9.20
CA ASN A 160 10.72 -23.04 -10.37
C ASN A 160 12.19 -23.24 -10.00
N ARG A 161 12.57 -22.74 -8.83
CA ARG A 161 13.94 -22.93 -8.32
C ARG A 161 14.23 -24.40 -8.03
N GLU A 162 13.31 -25.11 -7.38
CA GLU A 162 13.42 -26.55 -7.12
C GLU A 162 13.50 -27.35 -8.42
N ALA A 163 12.66 -27.04 -9.41
CA ALA A 163 12.66 -27.69 -10.70
C ALA A 163 14.01 -27.52 -11.43
N ARG A 164 14.58 -26.33 -11.38
CA ARG A 164 15.90 -26.06 -11.97
C ARG A 164 17.00 -26.85 -11.27
N GLU A 165 17.01 -26.92 -9.95
CA GLU A 165 17.98 -27.70 -9.18
C GLU A 165 17.90 -29.18 -9.51
N ILE A 166 16.70 -29.74 -9.61
CA ILE A 166 16.49 -31.15 -9.98
C ILE A 166 16.99 -31.39 -11.40
N SER A 167 16.70 -30.51 -12.34
CA SER A 167 17.14 -30.61 -13.72
C SER A 167 18.68 -30.57 -13.85
N GLU A 168 19.34 -29.69 -13.13
CA GLU A 168 20.79 -29.58 -13.09
C GLU A 168 21.42 -30.85 -12.51
N ARG A 169 20.86 -31.41 -11.45
CA ARG A 169 21.35 -32.67 -10.86
C ARG A 169 21.18 -33.85 -11.80
N ALA A 170 20.08 -33.90 -12.56
CA ALA A 170 19.82 -34.95 -13.52
C ALA A 170 20.71 -34.85 -14.76
N GLY A 171 21.23 -33.66 -15.09
CA GLY A 171 22.16 -33.43 -16.21
C GLY A 171 23.61 -33.81 -15.91
N ASP A 172 23.93 -34.03 -14.63
CA ASP A 172 25.25 -34.49 -14.20
C ASP A 172 25.31 -36.03 -14.20
#